data_2f7cc752307e0569ef6dcbf96ce72b55
#
_entry.id   2f7cc752307e0569ef6dcbf96ce72b55
#
_cell.length_a   1.000
_cell.length_b   1.000
_cell.length_c   1.000
_cell.angle_alpha   90.00
_cell.angle_beta   90.00
_cell.angle_gamma   90.00
#
_symmetry.space_group_name_H-M   'P 1'
#
loop_
_entity.id
_entity.type
_entity.pdbx_description
1 polymer ?
#
loop_
_entity_poly.entity_id
_entity_poly.type
_entity_poly.pdbx_seq_one_letter_code
_entity_poly.pdbx_strand_id
1 'polypeptide(L)'
;LISNIQNNTQNNTQANTPRNNPSPTNEPTPAIFQNLEALLKAGKWRDADEETWNLMLKLTKREEEGWLRVEDAKNFPRQELRKMDQLWVKYSNGKFGFSVQKQIWLELGGKLDGEYDWDTYVKLGDRVGWRKNDEWLSYNSYTFSTNALRGSLPALGEGDVSGLGEFVTFLRGVIAEWRGVLFSLL
;
A
#
# COMPACT_ATOMS: atom_id res chain seq x y z
N LEU A 1 59.78 -1.70 46.53
CA LEU A 1 58.79 -2.74 46.26
C LEU A 1 57.75 -2.20 45.30
N ILE A 2 57.83 -2.62 44.06
CA ILE A 2 57.05 -2.13 42.92
C ILE A 2 55.92 -3.14 42.71
N SER A 3 54.67 -2.69 42.79
CA SER A 3 53.49 -3.51 42.47
C SER A 3 52.98 -3.16 41.08
N ASN A 4 52.98 -4.15 40.20
CA ASN A 4 52.44 -4.07 38.86
C ASN A 4 50.90 -3.96 38.88
N ILE A 5 50.35 -2.96 38.20
CA ILE A 5 48.94 -2.90 37.87
C ILE A 5 48.83 -3.28 36.40
N GLN A 6 48.23 -4.43 36.14
CA GLN A 6 47.86 -4.87 34.81
C GLN A 6 46.51 -4.24 34.41
N ASN A 7 46.53 -3.38 33.41
CA ASN A 7 45.34 -2.85 32.76
C ASN A 7 44.78 -3.93 31.79
N ASN A 8 43.60 -4.42 32.11
CA ASN A 8 42.87 -5.36 31.27
C ASN A 8 41.91 -4.54 30.39
N THR A 9 42.33 -4.22 29.17
CA THR A 9 41.48 -3.55 28.16
C THR A 9 40.67 -4.61 27.46
N GLN A 10 39.42 -4.77 27.84
CA GLN A 10 38.45 -5.60 27.08
C GLN A 10 38.00 -4.86 25.85
N ASN A 11 38.48 -5.26 24.69
CA ASN A 11 37.97 -4.86 23.39
C ASN A 11 36.59 -5.50 23.16
N ASN A 12 35.54 -4.69 23.29
CA ASN A 12 34.19 -5.09 22.97
C ASN A 12 33.96 -4.89 21.45
N THR A 13 34.31 -5.89 20.65
CA THR A 13 34.02 -5.93 19.23
C THR A 13 32.55 -6.33 19.03
N GLN A 14 31.66 -5.34 18.94
CA GLN A 14 30.32 -5.59 18.48
C GLN A 14 30.37 -6.00 17.01
N ALA A 15 30.07 -7.26 16.75
CA ALA A 15 29.86 -7.79 15.42
C ALA A 15 28.63 -7.13 14.80
N ASN A 16 28.84 -6.29 13.78
CA ASN A 16 27.80 -5.81 12.89
C ASN A 16 27.25 -6.99 12.09
N THR A 17 26.12 -7.51 12.52
CA THR A 17 25.34 -8.46 11.73
C THR A 17 24.77 -7.71 10.52
N PRO A 18 25.05 -8.11 9.28
CA PRO A 18 24.42 -7.48 8.12
C PRO A 18 22.91 -7.71 8.20
N ARG A 19 22.13 -6.62 8.12
CA ARG A 19 20.69 -6.74 7.88
C ARG A 19 20.53 -7.40 6.51
N ASN A 20 20.07 -8.64 6.51
CA ASN A 20 19.64 -9.33 5.31
C ASN A 20 18.43 -8.57 4.72
N ASN A 21 18.70 -7.64 3.80
CA ASN A 21 17.69 -7.24 2.84
C ASN A 21 17.44 -8.47 1.96
N PRO A 22 16.22 -8.99 1.86
CA PRO A 22 15.94 -10.07 0.93
C PRO A 22 16.22 -9.55 -0.48
N SER A 23 17.21 -10.13 -1.13
CA SER A 23 17.43 -9.94 -2.58
C SER A 23 16.14 -10.26 -3.33
N PRO A 24 15.84 -9.56 -4.45
CA PRO A 24 14.67 -9.89 -5.26
C PRO A 24 14.78 -11.35 -5.68
N THR A 25 13.93 -12.21 -5.13
CA THR A 25 13.87 -13.62 -5.48
C THR A 25 13.40 -13.70 -6.93
N ASN A 26 14.20 -14.36 -7.78
CA ASN A 26 13.86 -14.68 -9.19
C ASN A 26 12.80 -15.80 -9.28
N GLU A 27 11.96 -15.94 -8.27
CA GLU A 27 10.86 -16.88 -8.33
C GLU A 27 9.79 -16.40 -9.32
N PRO A 28 9.24 -17.33 -10.13
CA PRO A 28 8.20 -16.97 -11.08
C PRO A 28 6.99 -16.40 -10.34
N THR A 29 6.38 -15.37 -10.93
CA THR A 29 5.17 -14.77 -10.37
C THR A 29 4.05 -15.81 -10.34
N PRO A 30 3.39 -16.04 -9.18
CA PRO A 30 2.28 -16.98 -9.09
C PRO A 30 1.19 -16.69 -10.12
N ALA A 31 0.57 -17.76 -10.64
CA ALA A 31 -0.38 -17.67 -11.77
C ALA A 31 -1.47 -16.61 -11.56
N ILE A 32 -1.97 -16.47 -10.33
CA ILE A 32 -3.00 -15.48 -9.98
C ILE A 32 -2.58 -14.02 -10.22
N PHE A 33 -1.28 -13.71 -10.16
CA PHE A 33 -0.75 -12.35 -10.35
C PHE A 33 -0.12 -12.10 -11.71
N GLN A 34 -0.10 -13.08 -12.62
CA GLN A 34 0.55 -12.93 -13.92
C GLN A 34 -0.08 -11.85 -14.78
N ASN A 35 -1.42 -11.71 -14.74
CA ASN A 35 -2.12 -10.66 -15.46
C ASN A 35 -1.74 -9.27 -14.90
N LEU A 36 -1.76 -9.09 -13.59
CA LEU A 36 -1.33 -7.85 -12.95
C LEU A 36 0.12 -7.49 -13.34
N GLU A 37 1.03 -8.48 -13.28
CA GLU A 37 2.42 -8.27 -13.68
C GLU A 37 2.54 -7.84 -15.14
N ALA A 38 1.82 -8.48 -16.05
CA ALA A 38 1.83 -8.14 -17.48
C ALA A 38 1.32 -6.72 -17.74
N LEU A 39 0.24 -6.30 -17.07
CA LEU A 39 -0.32 -4.96 -17.18
C LEU A 39 0.65 -3.89 -16.66
N LEU A 40 1.23 -4.11 -15.49
CA LEU A 40 2.21 -3.20 -14.89
C LEU A 40 3.47 -3.09 -15.76
N LYS A 41 3.97 -4.20 -16.27
CA LYS A 41 5.13 -4.24 -17.19
C LYS A 41 4.86 -3.49 -18.48
N ALA A 42 3.62 -3.52 -18.98
CA ALA A 42 3.19 -2.80 -20.17
C ALA A 42 2.87 -1.32 -19.92
N GLY A 43 2.92 -0.85 -18.66
CA GLY A 43 2.54 0.53 -18.30
C GLY A 43 1.04 0.81 -18.41
N LYS A 44 0.22 -0.22 -18.42
CA LYS A 44 -1.25 -0.11 -18.46
C LYS A 44 -1.78 0.12 -17.05
N TRP A 45 -1.54 1.32 -16.53
CA TRP A 45 -1.74 1.64 -15.12
C TRP A 45 -3.20 1.56 -14.67
N ARG A 46 -4.16 1.98 -15.51
CA ARG A 46 -5.58 1.87 -15.21
C ARG A 46 -6.03 0.41 -15.15
N ASP A 47 -5.69 -0.37 -16.17
CA ASP A 47 -6.05 -1.79 -16.23
C ASP A 47 -5.42 -2.55 -15.05
N ALA A 48 -4.18 -2.18 -14.65
CA ALA A 48 -3.52 -2.75 -13.49
C ALA A 48 -4.20 -2.37 -12.17
N ASP A 49 -4.74 -1.17 -12.05
CA ASP A 49 -5.50 -0.73 -10.89
C ASP A 49 -6.81 -1.52 -10.74
N GLU A 50 -7.55 -1.67 -11.83
CA GLU A 50 -8.76 -2.46 -11.90
C GLU A 50 -8.49 -3.95 -11.61
N GLU A 51 -7.42 -4.51 -12.18
CA GLU A 51 -6.98 -5.88 -11.88
C GLU A 51 -6.60 -6.06 -10.42
N THR A 52 -5.94 -5.07 -9.82
CA THR A 52 -5.61 -5.11 -8.39
C THR A 52 -6.87 -5.18 -7.53
N TRP A 53 -7.89 -4.39 -7.86
CA TRP A 53 -9.17 -4.46 -7.18
C TRP A 53 -9.86 -5.82 -7.34
N ASN A 54 -9.92 -6.34 -8.55
CA ASN A 54 -10.49 -7.66 -8.84
C ASN A 54 -9.78 -8.79 -8.06
N LEU A 55 -8.44 -8.73 -7.98
CA LEU A 55 -7.66 -9.66 -7.18
C LEU A 55 -7.98 -9.55 -5.69
N MET A 56 -8.15 -8.34 -5.17
CA MET A 56 -8.51 -8.13 -3.76
C MET A 56 -9.89 -8.72 -3.45
N LEU A 57 -10.88 -8.49 -4.31
CA LEU A 57 -12.21 -9.10 -4.17
C LEU A 57 -12.13 -10.63 -4.22
N LYS A 58 -11.39 -11.19 -5.19
CA LYS A 58 -11.22 -12.63 -5.35
C LYS A 58 -10.55 -13.28 -4.15
N LEU A 59 -9.49 -12.68 -3.62
CA LEU A 59 -8.75 -13.19 -2.46
C LEU A 59 -9.58 -13.19 -1.17
N THR A 60 -10.58 -12.31 -1.10
CA THR A 60 -11.52 -12.20 0.03
C THR A 60 -12.87 -12.85 -0.22
N LYS A 61 -13.08 -13.43 -1.42
CA LYS A 61 -14.36 -14.04 -1.87
C LYS A 61 -15.51 -13.03 -1.83
N ARG A 62 -15.26 -11.84 -2.36
CA ARG A 62 -16.21 -10.71 -2.38
C ARG A 62 -16.52 -10.25 -3.80
N GLU A 63 -16.30 -11.10 -4.81
CA GLU A 63 -16.53 -10.78 -6.23
C GLU A 63 -17.99 -10.42 -6.53
N GLU A 64 -18.94 -11.14 -5.90
CA GLU A 64 -20.37 -10.89 -6.11
C GLU A 64 -20.83 -9.57 -5.51
N GLU A 65 -20.30 -9.19 -4.34
CA GLU A 65 -20.66 -7.97 -3.66
C GLU A 65 -19.95 -6.73 -4.23
N GLY A 66 -18.76 -6.91 -4.80
CA GLY A 66 -17.99 -5.85 -5.44
C GLY A 66 -17.35 -4.83 -4.51
N TRP A 67 -17.33 -5.08 -3.20
CA TRP A 67 -16.71 -4.21 -2.19
C TRP A 67 -16.16 -4.98 -1.00
N LEU A 68 -15.20 -4.37 -0.28
CA LEU A 68 -14.53 -4.93 0.89
C LEU A 68 -15.06 -4.32 2.19
N ARG A 69 -15.29 -5.18 3.18
CA ARG A 69 -15.56 -4.76 4.56
C ARG A 69 -14.23 -4.58 5.30
N VAL A 70 -14.28 -3.95 6.45
CA VAL A 70 -13.13 -3.80 7.36
C VAL A 70 -12.60 -5.17 7.82
N GLU A 71 -13.52 -6.12 8.09
CA GLU A 71 -13.17 -7.51 8.43
C GLU A 71 -12.38 -8.20 7.32
N ASP A 72 -12.73 -7.96 6.07
CA ASP A 72 -12.03 -8.53 4.91
C ASP A 72 -10.61 -8.00 4.84
N ALA A 73 -10.40 -6.72 5.19
CA ALA A 73 -9.08 -6.12 5.30
C ALA A 73 -8.28 -6.70 6.48
N LYS A 74 -8.89 -6.85 7.66
CA LYS A 74 -8.23 -7.45 8.85
C LYS A 74 -7.72 -8.86 8.59
N ASN A 75 -8.46 -9.62 7.81
CA ASN A 75 -8.15 -11.02 7.48
C ASN A 75 -7.48 -11.18 6.10
N PHE A 76 -7.08 -10.08 5.48
CA PHE A 76 -6.49 -10.13 4.14
C PHE A 76 -5.20 -10.96 4.12
N PRO A 77 -5.01 -11.84 3.12
CA PRO A 77 -3.80 -12.66 3.03
C PRO A 77 -2.55 -11.79 2.87
N ARG A 78 -1.70 -11.77 3.89
CA ARG A 78 -0.53 -10.87 3.94
C ARG A 78 0.51 -11.13 2.86
N GLN A 79 0.68 -12.39 2.46
CA GLN A 79 1.65 -12.76 1.42
C GLN A 79 1.21 -12.24 0.06
N GLU A 80 -0.07 -12.38 -0.24
CA GLU A 80 -0.70 -11.91 -1.46
C GLU A 80 -0.69 -10.38 -1.55
N LEU A 81 -1.00 -9.69 -0.45
CA LEU A 81 -0.89 -8.23 -0.38
C LEU A 81 0.54 -7.75 -0.67
N ARG A 82 1.53 -8.38 -0.03
CA ARG A 82 2.94 -8.07 -0.27
C ARG A 82 3.38 -8.37 -1.70
N LYS A 83 2.85 -9.44 -2.29
CA LYS A 83 3.17 -9.77 -3.69
C LYS A 83 2.62 -8.73 -4.66
N MET A 84 1.37 -8.29 -4.47
CA MET A 84 0.79 -7.20 -5.26
C MET A 84 1.60 -5.91 -5.09
N ASP A 85 1.90 -5.54 -3.85
CA ASP A 85 2.71 -4.36 -3.54
C ASP A 85 4.08 -4.39 -4.22
N GLN A 86 4.80 -5.52 -4.14
CA GLN A 86 6.10 -5.70 -4.79
C GLN A 86 6.03 -5.51 -6.31
N LEU A 87 4.96 -5.97 -6.97
CA LEU A 87 4.77 -5.75 -8.40
C LEU A 87 4.57 -4.27 -8.72
N TRP A 88 3.71 -3.57 -7.97
CA TRP A 88 3.51 -2.14 -8.13
C TRP A 88 4.80 -1.34 -7.92
N VAL A 89 5.53 -1.61 -6.85
CA VAL A 89 6.82 -0.95 -6.54
C VAL A 89 7.85 -1.21 -7.62
N LYS A 90 8.00 -2.48 -8.06
CA LYS A 90 8.96 -2.90 -9.08
C LYS A 90 8.74 -2.17 -10.40
N TYR A 91 7.53 -2.20 -10.94
CA TYR A 91 7.25 -1.68 -12.28
C TYR A 91 7.05 -0.17 -12.33
N SER A 92 6.78 0.47 -11.19
CA SER A 92 6.71 1.92 -11.08
C SER A 92 8.02 2.59 -10.63
N ASN A 93 9.09 1.81 -10.49
CA ASN A 93 10.36 2.29 -9.93
C ASN A 93 10.20 2.97 -8.56
N GLY A 94 9.44 2.34 -7.66
CA GLY A 94 9.22 2.84 -6.30
C GLY A 94 8.23 4.00 -6.18
N LYS A 95 7.53 4.34 -7.25
CA LYS A 95 6.59 5.47 -7.25
C LYS A 95 5.22 5.10 -6.70
N PHE A 96 4.75 3.89 -6.99
CA PHE A 96 3.43 3.37 -6.67
C PHE A 96 3.51 2.11 -5.81
N GLY A 97 2.44 1.81 -5.10
CA GLY A 97 2.30 0.64 -4.24
C GLY A 97 1.67 0.98 -2.89
N PHE A 98 1.13 -0.04 -2.24
CA PHE A 98 0.55 0.09 -0.90
C PHE A 98 1.58 0.49 0.15
N SER A 99 2.81 -0.03 0.05
CA SER A 99 3.91 0.34 0.93
C SER A 99 4.34 1.79 0.75
N VAL A 100 4.25 2.33 -0.47
CA VAL A 100 4.49 3.74 -0.76
C VAL A 100 3.40 4.61 -0.12
N GLN A 101 2.14 4.20 -0.22
CA GLN A 101 1.01 4.87 0.44
C GLN A 101 1.13 4.81 1.96
N LYS A 102 1.50 3.63 2.51
CA LYS A 102 1.79 3.45 3.94
C LYS A 102 2.87 4.41 4.42
N GLN A 103 3.96 4.57 3.66
CA GLN A 103 5.01 5.50 4.03
C GLN A 103 4.49 6.94 4.10
N ILE A 104 3.70 7.37 3.10
CA ILE A 104 3.09 8.72 3.08
C ILE A 104 2.10 8.86 4.25
N TRP A 105 1.30 7.83 4.56
CA TRP A 105 0.41 7.80 5.70
C TRP A 105 1.14 8.09 7.02
N LEU A 106 2.26 7.41 7.27
CA LEU A 106 3.09 7.61 8.45
C LEU A 106 3.74 9.01 8.48
N GLU A 107 4.19 9.52 7.33
CA GLU A 107 4.73 10.89 7.19
C GLU A 107 3.68 11.97 7.56
N LEU A 108 2.39 11.67 7.38
CA LEU A 108 1.27 12.56 7.71
C LEU A 108 0.78 12.42 9.16
N GLY A 109 1.42 11.55 9.95
CA GLY A 109 1.08 11.30 11.35
C GLY A 109 0.09 10.16 11.57
N GLY A 110 -0.27 9.42 10.53
CA GLY A 110 -1.17 8.28 10.62
C GLY A 110 -0.56 7.13 11.41
N LYS A 111 -1.42 6.36 12.08
CA LYS A 111 -1.03 5.22 12.90
C LYS A 111 -1.33 3.91 12.18
N LEU A 112 -0.73 2.81 12.66
CA LEU A 112 -0.95 1.45 12.16
C LEU A 112 -1.74 0.60 13.16
N ASP A 113 -2.57 1.23 13.97
CA ASP A 113 -3.42 0.60 14.99
C ASP A 113 -4.74 0.05 14.43
N GLY A 114 -5.05 0.37 13.17
CA GLY A 114 -6.29 -0.03 12.51
C GLY A 114 -7.49 0.83 12.90
N GLU A 115 -7.27 1.91 13.65
CA GLU A 115 -8.31 2.85 14.00
C GLU A 115 -8.65 3.79 12.84
N TYR A 116 -9.90 4.22 12.81
CA TYR A 116 -10.40 5.18 11.83
C TYR A 116 -9.76 6.56 12.01
N ASP A 117 -9.06 7.03 10.99
CA ASP A 117 -8.40 8.35 10.99
C ASP A 117 -8.74 9.10 9.69
N TRP A 118 -9.92 9.74 9.69
CA TRP A 118 -10.40 10.49 8.53
C TRP A 118 -9.53 11.69 8.19
N ASP A 119 -9.05 12.41 9.18
CA ASP A 119 -8.24 13.62 8.95
C ASP A 119 -6.92 13.28 8.27
N THR A 120 -6.27 12.19 8.68
CA THR A 120 -5.07 11.70 8.01
C THR A 120 -5.39 11.13 6.63
N TYR A 121 -6.55 10.49 6.44
CA TYR A 121 -6.98 10.00 5.13
C TYR A 121 -7.25 11.15 4.14
N VAL A 122 -7.84 12.25 4.58
CA VAL A 122 -8.01 13.47 3.78
C VAL A 122 -6.65 14.04 3.35
N LYS A 123 -5.71 14.17 4.29
CA LYS A 123 -4.34 14.62 3.99
C LYS A 123 -3.62 13.68 3.02
N LEU A 124 -3.82 12.37 3.16
CA LEU A 124 -3.30 11.39 2.20
C LEU A 124 -3.89 11.64 0.82
N GLY A 125 -5.21 11.79 0.72
CA GLY A 125 -5.91 12.08 -0.54
C GLY A 125 -5.37 13.32 -1.25
N ASP A 126 -5.12 14.40 -0.51
CA ASP A 126 -4.49 15.61 -1.06
C ASP A 126 -3.05 15.33 -1.53
N ARG A 127 -2.26 14.64 -0.72
CA ARG A 127 -0.85 14.34 -1.00
C ARG A 127 -0.66 13.46 -2.23
N VAL A 128 -1.54 12.48 -2.45
CA VAL A 128 -1.43 11.53 -3.57
C VAL A 128 -2.27 11.94 -4.79
N GLY A 129 -3.06 13.01 -4.69
CA GLY A 129 -3.84 13.56 -5.80
C GLY A 129 -5.19 12.87 -6.02
N TRP A 130 -5.78 12.26 -5.00
CA TRP A 130 -7.16 11.78 -5.02
C TRP A 130 -8.18 12.88 -4.71
N ARG A 131 -7.69 14.02 -4.20
CA ARG A 131 -8.47 15.22 -3.91
C ARG A 131 -7.87 16.44 -4.62
N LYS A 132 -8.74 17.41 -4.95
CA LYS A 132 -8.36 18.70 -5.52
C LYS A 132 -9.39 19.74 -5.12
N ASN A 133 -8.94 20.93 -4.67
CA ASN A 133 -9.81 22.01 -4.20
C ASN A 133 -10.81 21.53 -3.14
N ASP A 134 -10.33 20.77 -2.16
CA ASP A 134 -11.09 20.18 -1.05
C ASP A 134 -12.16 19.13 -1.46
N GLU A 135 -12.20 18.73 -2.72
CA GLU A 135 -13.13 17.73 -3.24
C GLU A 135 -12.42 16.44 -3.65
N TRP A 136 -13.06 15.30 -3.41
CA TRP A 136 -12.61 14.01 -3.91
C TRP A 136 -12.89 13.91 -5.40
N LEU A 137 -11.86 13.54 -6.14
CA LEU A 137 -11.99 13.31 -7.58
C LEU A 137 -12.78 12.02 -7.84
N SER A 138 -13.47 11.97 -8.97
CA SER A 138 -14.00 10.71 -9.50
C SER A 138 -12.85 9.83 -9.99
N TYR A 139 -13.05 8.52 -10.02
CA TYR A 139 -12.06 7.56 -10.52
C TYR A 139 -11.57 7.89 -11.93
N ASN A 140 -12.48 8.33 -12.79
CA ASN A 140 -12.15 8.73 -14.16
C ASN A 140 -11.27 9.98 -14.26
N SER A 141 -11.19 10.78 -13.19
CA SER A 141 -10.36 11.98 -13.12
C SER A 141 -8.95 11.71 -12.59
N TYR A 142 -8.64 10.48 -12.17
CA TYR A 142 -7.30 10.13 -11.71
C TYR A 142 -6.31 10.05 -12.87
N THR A 143 -5.04 10.32 -12.57
CA THR A 143 -3.96 10.23 -13.54
C THR A 143 -3.37 8.82 -13.53
N PHE A 144 -3.63 8.03 -14.58
CA PHE A 144 -3.09 6.68 -14.75
C PHE A 144 -1.84 6.71 -15.64
N SER A 145 -0.78 7.29 -15.15
CA SER A 145 0.51 7.37 -15.88
C SER A 145 1.67 7.56 -14.90
N THR A 146 2.89 7.45 -15.40
CA THR A 146 4.09 7.77 -14.62
C THR A 146 4.20 9.25 -14.22
N ASN A 147 3.36 10.14 -14.77
CA ASN A 147 3.28 11.54 -14.35
C ASN A 147 2.41 11.75 -13.10
N ALA A 148 1.62 10.76 -12.70
CA ALA A 148 0.81 10.81 -11.48
C ALA A 148 1.69 11.08 -10.23
N LEU A 149 1.10 11.59 -9.17
CA LEU A 149 1.83 11.84 -7.92
C LEU A 149 2.30 10.52 -7.28
N ARG A 150 3.38 10.59 -6.49
CA ARG A 150 3.87 9.44 -5.73
C ARG A 150 2.77 8.92 -4.80
N GLY A 151 2.55 7.61 -4.81
CA GLY A 151 1.53 6.94 -4.00
C GLY A 151 0.11 7.04 -4.55
N SER A 152 -0.12 7.67 -5.72
CA SER A 152 -1.47 7.80 -6.28
C SER A 152 -2.09 6.44 -6.68
N LEU A 153 -1.27 5.44 -6.97
CA LEU A 153 -1.70 4.10 -7.39
C LEU A 153 -1.16 3.02 -6.45
N PRO A 154 -1.86 1.91 -6.26
CA PRO A 154 -3.21 1.66 -6.75
C PRO A 154 -4.25 2.53 -6.02
N ALA A 155 -5.14 3.14 -6.79
CA ALA A 155 -6.26 3.91 -6.25
C ALA A 155 -7.43 2.99 -5.88
N LEU A 156 -7.47 1.80 -6.51
CA LEU A 156 -8.45 0.73 -6.34
C LEU A 156 -9.85 1.21 -6.74
N GLY A 157 -10.11 1.20 -8.03
CA GLY A 157 -11.35 1.55 -8.70
C GLY A 157 -12.60 1.41 -7.85
N GLU A 158 -12.69 2.28 -6.87
CA GLU A 158 -13.91 2.46 -6.10
C GLU A 158 -14.94 2.79 -7.15
N GLY A 159 -15.77 1.79 -7.49
CA GLY A 159 -16.68 1.87 -8.63
C GLY A 159 -17.31 3.24 -8.73
N ASP A 160 -17.61 3.69 -9.92
CA ASP A 160 -18.16 5.04 -10.13
C ASP A 160 -19.31 5.33 -9.14
N VAL A 161 -18.92 5.83 -7.98
CA VAL A 161 -19.82 6.19 -6.89
C VAL A 161 -20.45 7.57 -7.10
N SER A 162 -20.17 8.21 -8.24
CA SER A 162 -20.64 9.58 -8.56
C SER A 162 -22.17 9.75 -8.54
N GLY A 163 -22.92 8.66 -8.58
CA GLY A 163 -24.39 8.66 -8.50
C GLY A 163 -24.99 8.39 -7.11
N LEU A 164 -24.18 8.11 -6.08
CA LEU A 164 -24.67 7.57 -4.81
C LEU A 164 -24.86 8.61 -3.67
N GLY A 165 -24.69 9.91 -3.95
CA GLY A 165 -24.98 10.98 -2.97
C GLY A 165 -24.28 10.80 -1.62
N GLU A 166 -25.02 10.89 -0.51
CA GLU A 166 -24.48 10.74 0.86
C GLU A 166 -23.86 9.36 1.13
N PHE A 167 -24.28 8.31 0.39
CA PHE A 167 -23.71 6.96 0.51
C PHE A 167 -22.23 6.92 0.12
N VAL A 168 -21.79 7.82 -0.76
CA VAL A 168 -20.37 7.99 -1.12
C VAL A 168 -19.52 8.34 0.10
N THR A 169 -20.00 9.22 0.96
CA THR A 169 -19.28 9.62 2.18
C THR A 169 -19.14 8.45 3.13
N PHE A 170 -20.20 7.64 3.28
CA PHE A 170 -20.15 6.42 4.08
C PHE A 170 -19.12 5.40 3.51
N LEU A 171 -19.16 5.12 2.21
CA LEU A 171 -18.22 4.20 1.57
C LEU A 171 -16.77 4.70 1.72
N ARG A 172 -16.52 5.98 1.55
CA ARG A 172 -15.18 6.55 1.76
C ARG A 172 -14.70 6.41 3.21
N GLY A 173 -15.60 6.51 4.17
CA GLY A 173 -15.29 6.21 5.57
C GLY A 173 -14.81 4.76 5.74
N VAL A 174 -15.55 3.80 5.19
CA VAL A 174 -15.17 2.38 5.19
C VAL A 174 -13.82 2.16 4.51
N ILE A 175 -13.58 2.84 3.38
CA ILE A 175 -12.32 2.76 2.64
C ILE A 175 -11.16 3.33 3.44
N ALA A 176 -11.34 4.47 4.11
CA ALA A 176 -10.32 5.05 4.99
C ALA A 176 -9.93 4.07 6.10
N GLU A 177 -10.92 3.41 6.69
CA GLU A 177 -10.70 2.45 7.77
C GLU A 177 -9.97 1.20 7.26
N TRP A 178 -10.45 0.53 6.20
CA TRP A 178 -9.79 -0.68 5.73
C TRP A 178 -8.40 -0.40 5.12
N ARG A 179 -8.13 0.79 4.55
CA ARG A 179 -6.77 1.17 4.11
C ARG A 179 -5.80 1.26 5.28
N GLY A 180 -6.19 1.89 6.39
CA GLY A 180 -5.39 1.90 7.61
C GLY A 180 -5.06 0.50 8.10
N VAL A 181 -6.03 -0.40 8.07
CA VAL A 181 -5.84 -1.83 8.41
C VAL A 181 -4.88 -2.50 7.44
N LEU A 182 -5.05 -2.34 6.10
CA LEU A 182 -4.13 -2.94 5.12
C LEU A 182 -2.69 -2.45 5.32
N PHE A 183 -2.49 -1.18 5.64
CA PHE A 183 -1.15 -0.67 5.92
C PHE A 183 -0.49 -1.36 7.12
N SER A 184 -1.27 -1.80 8.11
CA SER A 184 -0.74 -2.56 9.24
C SER A 184 -0.27 -3.99 8.87
N LEU A 185 -0.73 -4.53 7.74
CA LEU A 185 -0.39 -5.88 7.26
C LEU A 185 0.92 -5.91 6.44
N LEU A 186 1.34 -4.79 5.89
CA LEU A 186 2.58 -4.61 5.16
C LEU A 186 3.76 -4.39 6.10
#